data_273c75c5f3d9ce42d0ce0e5c37d71a0a
#
_entry.id   273c75c5f3d9ce42d0ce0e5c37d71a0a
#
_cell.length_a   1.000
_cell.length_b   1.000
_cell.length_c   1.000
_cell.angle_alpha   90.00
_cell.angle_beta   90.00
_cell.angle_gamma   90.00
#
_symmetry.space_group_name_H-M   'P 1'
#
loop_
_entity.id
_entity.type
_entity.pdbx_description
1 polymer ?
#
loop_
_entity_poly.entity_id
_entity_poly.type
_entity_poly.pdbx_seq_one_letter_code
_entity_poly.pdbx_strand_id
1 'polypeptide(L)'
;MNVFVLGPAGSGKSLLVKNFSAYLAREGYVVRTVNLDPGVLDPGYKADFDIRSIFTVESIMREMGLGPNGAILEAMDRLAHMKIPDFGGADHIIFDTPGQLEPFLFRDAGRRIIGGFRDRCCFFLGDLTALKNNLLGFYLYALTAYFTLETETIAILNKVDLLTPEEAEGVREIVRSPLRLTKPSGLRDEMSARLLKALRRFFPPKRVPLVSAKTGEGFEELLTILYEIKCACGDLT
;
A
#
# COMPACT_ATOMS: atom_id res chain seq x y z
N MET A 1 6.44 7.89 12.45
CA MET A 1 5.76 6.71 11.86
C MET A 1 6.26 6.49 10.44
N ASN A 2 6.62 5.26 10.12
CA ASN A 2 7.10 4.86 8.79
C ASN A 2 5.95 4.15 8.05
N VAL A 3 5.47 4.73 6.95
CA VAL A 3 4.29 4.26 6.20
C VAL A 3 4.72 3.75 4.83
N PHE A 4 4.57 2.46 4.59
CA PHE A 4 4.90 1.83 3.30
C PHE A 4 3.63 1.68 2.46
N VAL A 5 3.58 2.36 1.33
CA VAL A 5 2.42 2.34 0.44
C VAL A 5 2.58 1.19 -0.55
N LEU A 6 1.81 0.13 -0.34
CA LEU A 6 1.80 -1.10 -1.12
C LEU A 6 0.58 -1.17 -2.04
N GLY A 7 0.62 -2.02 -3.02
CA GLY A 7 -0.52 -2.30 -3.90
C GLY A 7 -0.09 -2.59 -5.33
N PRO A 8 -0.96 -3.19 -6.14
CA PRO A 8 -0.65 -3.51 -7.53
C PRO A 8 -0.35 -2.27 -8.37
N ALA A 9 0.25 -2.49 -9.54
CA ALA A 9 0.47 -1.43 -10.51
C ALA A 9 -0.85 -0.71 -10.85
N GLY A 10 -0.81 0.62 -10.96
CA GLY A 10 -1.99 1.42 -11.26
C GLY A 10 -2.95 1.67 -10.08
N SER A 11 -2.70 1.14 -8.88
CA SER A 11 -3.56 1.39 -7.70
C SER A 11 -3.51 2.83 -7.16
N GLY A 12 -2.54 3.64 -7.60
CA GLY A 12 -2.41 5.05 -7.22
C GLY A 12 -1.42 5.32 -6.08
N LYS A 13 -0.44 4.42 -5.84
CA LYS A 13 0.56 4.55 -4.79
C LYS A 13 1.30 5.89 -4.80
N SER A 14 1.98 6.20 -5.91
CA SER A 14 2.77 7.44 -6.03
C SER A 14 1.91 8.70 -5.85
N LEU A 15 0.67 8.66 -6.34
CA LEU A 15 -0.27 9.78 -6.15
C LEU A 15 -0.70 9.91 -4.69
N LEU A 16 -0.93 8.79 -3.99
CA LEU A 16 -1.20 8.82 -2.56
C LEU A 16 0.00 9.36 -1.79
N VAL A 17 1.21 8.86 -2.06
CA VAL A 17 2.45 9.36 -1.42
C VAL A 17 2.56 10.87 -1.59
N LYS A 18 2.44 11.38 -2.81
CA LYS A 18 2.48 12.81 -3.12
C LYS A 18 1.47 13.62 -2.31
N ASN A 19 0.19 13.28 -2.45
CA ASN A 19 -0.90 14.13 -1.95
C ASN A 19 -1.13 13.93 -0.45
N PHE A 20 -0.93 12.73 0.09
CA PHE A 20 -1.03 12.48 1.52
C PHE A 20 0.13 13.09 2.29
N SER A 21 1.36 13.06 1.76
CA SER A 21 2.50 13.78 2.35
C SER A 21 2.26 15.28 2.40
N ALA A 22 1.70 15.86 1.33
CA ALA A 22 1.34 17.27 1.30
C ALA A 22 0.19 17.61 2.27
N TYR A 23 -0.76 16.70 2.46
CA TYR A 23 -1.82 16.82 3.46
C TYR A 23 -1.23 16.83 4.87
N LEU A 24 -0.42 15.85 5.23
CA LEU A 24 0.24 15.77 6.54
C LEU A 24 1.09 17.01 6.83
N ALA A 25 1.83 17.53 5.84
CA ALA A 25 2.60 18.75 6.00
C ALA A 25 1.72 19.99 6.29
N ARG A 26 0.52 20.07 5.70
CA ARG A 26 -0.47 21.12 6.00
C ARG A 26 -1.06 20.99 7.41
N GLU A 27 -1.18 19.78 7.90
CA GLU A 27 -1.59 19.49 9.29
C GLU A 27 -0.45 19.77 10.30
N GLY A 28 0.73 20.24 9.85
CA GLY A 28 1.83 20.70 10.69
C GLY A 28 2.90 19.62 10.98
N TYR A 29 2.86 18.46 10.33
CA TYR A 29 3.86 17.40 10.53
C TYR A 29 5.10 17.63 9.67
N VAL A 30 6.27 17.22 10.19
CA VAL A 30 7.51 17.11 9.41
C VAL A 30 7.46 15.78 8.65
N VAL A 31 7.29 15.84 7.33
CA VAL A 31 7.13 14.66 6.46
C VAL A 31 8.32 14.50 5.54
N ARG A 32 8.76 13.26 5.36
CA ARG A 32 9.74 12.88 4.33
C ARG A 32 9.14 11.85 3.40
N THR A 33 9.55 11.89 2.14
CA THR A 33 9.10 10.96 1.11
C THR A 33 10.28 10.16 0.54
N VAL A 34 10.07 8.87 0.36
CA VAL A 34 11.07 7.95 -0.17
C VAL A 34 10.49 7.20 -1.36
N ASN A 35 11.14 7.30 -2.51
CA ASN A 35 10.82 6.48 -3.67
C ASN A 35 11.71 5.24 -3.71
N LEU A 36 11.11 4.06 -3.59
CA LEU A 36 11.77 2.75 -3.69
C LEU A 36 11.49 2.04 -5.02
N ASP A 37 10.77 2.66 -5.96
CA ASP A 37 10.47 2.07 -7.26
C ASP A 37 11.55 2.43 -8.30
N PRO A 38 12.45 1.49 -8.65
CA PRO A 38 13.47 1.72 -9.65
C PRO A 38 12.94 1.67 -11.07
N GLY A 39 11.68 1.27 -11.25
CA GLY A 39 11.03 1.12 -12.56
C GLY A 39 10.12 2.27 -12.95
N VAL A 40 9.77 3.16 -12.02
CA VAL A 40 8.93 4.32 -12.34
C VAL A 40 9.71 5.38 -13.11
N LEU A 41 9.16 5.86 -14.24
CA LEU A 41 9.79 6.92 -15.04
C LEU A 41 9.69 8.27 -14.31
N ASP A 42 8.50 8.63 -13.85
CA ASP A 42 8.23 9.84 -13.07
C ASP A 42 7.19 9.53 -11.98
N PRO A 43 7.54 9.62 -10.69
CA PRO A 43 6.59 9.43 -9.60
C PRO A 43 5.63 10.61 -9.45
N GLY A 44 5.85 11.74 -10.16
CA GLY A 44 5.04 12.95 -10.11
C GLY A 44 5.28 13.80 -8.86
N TYR A 45 6.32 13.54 -8.08
CA TYR A 45 6.75 14.31 -6.91
C TYR A 45 8.27 14.22 -6.74
N LYS A 46 8.84 15.17 -6.00
CA LYS A 46 10.27 15.15 -5.63
C LYS A 46 10.42 14.42 -4.30
N ALA A 47 10.99 13.22 -4.31
CA ALA A 47 11.29 12.47 -3.10
C ALA A 47 12.53 13.05 -2.38
N ASP A 48 12.54 12.93 -1.04
CA ASP A 48 13.74 13.27 -0.23
C ASP A 48 14.84 12.21 -0.44
N PHE A 49 14.47 10.97 -0.71
CA PHE A 49 15.37 9.93 -1.20
C PHE A 49 14.72 9.21 -2.38
N ASP A 50 15.47 9.05 -3.45
CA ASP A 50 15.00 8.39 -4.67
C ASP A 50 16.00 7.31 -5.09
N ILE A 51 15.58 6.04 -5.09
CA ILE A 51 16.41 4.90 -5.46
C ILE A 51 16.96 5.03 -6.90
N ARG A 52 16.26 5.73 -7.77
CA ARG A 52 16.65 5.94 -9.18
C ARG A 52 17.93 6.78 -9.32
N SER A 53 18.31 7.52 -8.28
CA SER A 53 19.61 8.20 -8.25
C SER A 53 20.80 7.22 -8.11
N ILE A 54 20.51 5.97 -7.75
CA ILE A 54 21.52 4.92 -7.54
C ILE A 54 21.44 3.89 -8.65
N PHE A 55 20.24 3.36 -8.95
CA PHE A 55 19.99 2.47 -10.09
C PHE A 55 18.54 2.57 -10.54
N THR A 56 18.31 2.21 -11.81
CA THR A 56 17.00 2.03 -12.41
C THR A 56 16.92 0.64 -13.04
N VAL A 57 15.71 0.16 -13.30
CA VAL A 57 15.51 -1.09 -14.06
C VAL A 57 16.21 -1.01 -15.41
N GLU A 58 16.12 0.14 -16.10
CA GLU A 58 16.75 0.36 -17.40
C GLU A 58 18.29 0.32 -17.32
N SER A 59 18.90 0.92 -16.26
CA SER A 59 20.35 0.86 -16.08
C SER A 59 20.83 -0.58 -15.85
N ILE A 60 20.09 -1.37 -15.07
CA ILE A 60 20.39 -2.78 -14.83
C ILE A 60 20.26 -3.61 -16.13
N MET A 61 19.23 -3.37 -16.93
CA MET A 61 19.09 -4.03 -18.23
C MET A 61 20.33 -3.81 -19.11
N ARG A 62 20.82 -2.58 -19.18
CA ARG A 62 22.02 -2.23 -19.97
C ARG A 62 23.30 -2.82 -19.38
N GLU A 63 23.48 -2.73 -18.06
CA GLU A 63 24.68 -3.19 -17.35
C GLU A 63 24.86 -4.72 -17.46
N MET A 64 23.77 -5.47 -17.30
CA MET A 64 23.79 -6.92 -17.17
C MET A 64 23.27 -7.67 -18.42
N GLY A 65 22.80 -6.96 -19.42
CA GLY A 65 22.21 -7.59 -20.61
C GLY A 65 20.92 -8.35 -20.32
N LEU A 66 20.17 -7.95 -19.27
CA LEU A 66 18.96 -8.63 -18.83
C LEU A 66 17.73 -8.08 -19.57
N GLY A 67 16.74 -8.95 -19.76
CA GLY A 67 15.40 -8.51 -20.13
C GLY A 67 14.67 -7.84 -18.95
N PRO A 68 13.50 -7.17 -19.18
CA PRO A 68 12.80 -6.40 -18.16
C PRO A 68 12.51 -7.19 -16.87
N ASN A 69 12.03 -8.42 -16.97
CA ASN A 69 11.70 -9.24 -15.80
C ASN A 69 12.96 -9.61 -14.99
N GLY A 70 14.07 -9.96 -15.66
CA GLY A 70 15.34 -10.24 -15.00
C GLY A 70 15.90 -9.01 -14.30
N ALA A 71 15.81 -7.85 -14.94
CA ALA A 71 16.27 -6.59 -14.35
C ALA A 71 15.44 -6.16 -13.13
N ILE A 72 14.12 -6.42 -13.13
CA ILE A 72 13.26 -6.16 -11.96
C ILE A 72 13.66 -7.06 -10.79
N LEU A 73 13.92 -8.34 -11.03
CA LEU A 73 14.35 -9.25 -9.98
C LEU A 73 15.71 -8.84 -9.40
N GLU A 74 16.67 -8.48 -10.26
CA GLU A 74 17.98 -7.95 -9.84
C GLU A 74 17.82 -6.62 -9.07
N ALA A 75 16.93 -5.74 -9.51
CA ALA A 75 16.63 -4.49 -8.81
C ALA A 75 16.12 -4.74 -7.38
N MET A 76 15.29 -5.77 -7.19
CA MET A 76 14.84 -6.14 -5.83
C MET A 76 15.99 -6.72 -4.98
N ASP A 77 16.87 -7.49 -5.57
CA ASP A 77 18.03 -8.01 -4.86
C ASP A 77 18.99 -6.88 -4.44
N ARG A 78 19.25 -5.90 -5.31
CA ARG A 78 20.00 -4.69 -4.96
C ARG A 78 19.29 -3.87 -3.87
N LEU A 79 17.98 -3.68 -4.02
CA LEU A 79 17.15 -2.94 -3.06
C LEU A 79 17.19 -3.57 -1.66
N ALA A 80 17.22 -4.90 -1.56
CA ALA A 80 17.33 -5.63 -0.29
C ALA A 80 18.61 -5.32 0.50
N HIS A 81 19.64 -4.84 -0.16
CA HIS A 81 20.93 -4.50 0.46
C HIS A 81 21.16 -2.98 0.62
N MET A 82 20.17 -2.18 0.23
CA MET A 82 20.27 -0.74 0.34
C MET A 82 20.09 -0.26 1.78
N LYS A 83 20.87 0.77 2.13
CA LYS A 83 20.63 1.54 3.35
C LYS A 83 19.84 2.78 2.99
N ILE A 84 18.63 2.88 3.53
CA ILE A 84 17.82 4.09 3.43
C ILE A 84 18.42 5.12 4.41
N PRO A 85 18.58 6.38 4.00
CA PRO A 85 19.07 7.43 4.89
C PRO A 85 18.20 7.57 6.15
N ASP A 86 18.82 7.95 7.25
CA ASP A 86 18.09 8.36 8.44
C ASP A 86 17.55 9.78 8.24
N PHE A 87 16.24 9.94 8.39
CA PHE A 87 15.55 11.22 8.32
C PHE A 87 15.21 11.74 9.73
N GLY A 88 16.21 11.86 10.58
CA GLY A 88 16.03 12.32 11.96
C GLY A 88 15.14 13.56 12.06
N GLY A 89 14.22 13.58 13.04
CA GLY A 89 13.27 14.66 13.27
C GLY A 89 12.04 14.65 12.36
N ALA A 90 11.84 13.64 11.51
CA ALA A 90 10.61 13.47 10.76
C ALA A 90 9.52 12.83 11.63
N ASP A 91 8.31 13.40 11.62
CA ASP A 91 7.14 12.80 12.26
C ASP A 91 6.64 11.59 11.48
N HIS A 92 6.65 11.73 10.14
CA HIS A 92 6.24 10.68 9.20
C HIS A 92 7.23 10.55 8.05
N ILE A 93 7.52 9.30 7.66
CA ILE A 93 8.24 8.97 6.44
C ILE A 93 7.32 8.11 5.59
N ILE A 94 7.01 8.56 4.37
CA ILE A 94 6.09 7.88 3.47
C ILE A 94 6.89 7.26 2.32
N PHE A 95 6.80 5.94 2.20
CA PHE A 95 7.54 5.15 1.22
C PHE A 95 6.65 4.76 0.06
N ASP A 96 7.06 5.13 -1.16
CA ASP A 96 6.50 4.62 -2.40
C ASP A 96 7.22 3.33 -2.79
N THR A 97 6.49 2.23 -2.85
CA THR A 97 7.07 0.92 -3.13
C THR A 97 6.97 0.56 -4.61
N PRO A 98 7.79 -0.42 -5.10
CA PRO A 98 7.76 -0.83 -6.49
C PRO A 98 6.37 -1.14 -7.03
N GLY A 99 6.14 -0.76 -8.28
CA GLY A 99 4.88 -0.97 -8.97
C GLY A 99 4.54 -2.45 -9.15
N GLN A 100 5.54 -3.30 -9.35
CA GLN A 100 5.39 -4.75 -9.32
C GLN A 100 5.55 -5.24 -7.89
N LEU A 101 4.42 -5.54 -7.26
CA LEU A 101 4.36 -5.86 -5.85
C LEU A 101 4.92 -7.26 -5.52
N GLU A 102 4.73 -8.24 -6.41
CA GLU A 102 5.12 -9.63 -6.19
C GLU A 102 6.63 -9.79 -5.93
N PRO A 103 7.54 -9.24 -6.76
CA PRO A 103 8.97 -9.32 -6.49
C PRO A 103 9.35 -8.63 -5.17
N PHE A 104 8.67 -7.54 -4.81
CA PHE A 104 8.93 -6.84 -3.55
C PHE A 104 8.48 -7.65 -2.33
N LEU A 105 7.32 -8.33 -2.41
CA LEU A 105 6.78 -9.13 -1.32
C LEU A 105 7.51 -10.47 -1.13
N PHE A 106 7.75 -11.19 -2.23
CA PHE A 106 8.21 -12.58 -2.15
C PHE A 106 9.73 -12.76 -2.26
N ARG A 107 10.47 -11.67 -2.53
CA ARG A 107 11.91 -11.61 -2.32
C ARG A 107 12.26 -10.90 -1.02
N ASP A 108 13.54 -10.87 -0.67
CA ASP A 108 14.02 -10.30 0.60
C ASP A 108 13.83 -8.78 0.72
N ALA A 109 13.62 -8.05 -0.39
CA ALA A 109 13.58 -6.59 -0.41
C ALA A 109 12.55 -6.00 0.56
N GLY A 110 11.29 -6.40 0.44
CA GLY A 110 10.22 -5.87 1.28
C GLY A 110 10.46 -6.15 2.76
N ARG A 111 10.78 -7.41 3.11
CA ARG A 111 11.03 -7.81 4.50
C ARG A 111 12.24 -7.08 5.10
N ARG A 112 13.35 -7.00 4.38
CA ARG A 112 14.58 -6.35 4.89
C ARG A 112 14.41 -4.86 5.06
N ILE A 113 13.82 -4.18 4.08
CA ILE A 113 13.62 -2.73 4.14
C ILE A 113 12.63 -2.40 5.25
N ILE A 114 11.43 -2.97 5.22
CA ILE A 114 10.37 -2.67 6.18
C ILE A 114 10.79 -3.09 7.59
N GLY A 115 11.42 -4.28 7.72
CA GLY A 115 11.94 -4.78 9.00
C GLY A 115 13.03 -3.90 9.62
N GLY A 116 13.73 -3.09 8.84
CA GLY A 116 14.74 -2.15 9.31
C GLY A 116 14.19 -0.92 10.06
N PHE A 117 12.89 -0.67 10.00
CA PHE A 117 12.26 0.48 10.64
C PHE A 117 11.47 0.06 11.89
N ARG A 118 11.53 0.88 12.94
CA ARG A 118 10.58 0.83 14.06
C ARG A 118 9.33 1.65 13.71
N ASP A 119 8.27 1.56 14.48
CA ASP A 119 7.02 2.34 14.29
C ASP A 119 6.60 2.37 12.83
N ARG A 120 6.32 1.19 12.27
CA ARG A 120 6.02 0.99 10.85
C ARG A 120 4.63 0.43 10.63
N CYS A 121 4.03 0.80 9.50
CA CYS A 121 2.81 0.17 9.00
C CYS A 121 2.81 0.17 7.46
N CYS A 122 1.95 -0.66 6.89
CA CYS A 122 1.72 -0.74 5.45
C CYS A 122 0.31 -0.24 5.11
N PHE A 123 0.19 0.62 4.11
CA PHE A 123 -1.04 0.99 3.45
C PHE A 123 -1.16 0.17 2.17
N PHE A 124 -2.04 -0.82 2.15
CA PHE A 124 -2.25 -1.68 0.99
C PHE A 124 -3.41 -1.14 0.14
N LEU A 125 -3.06 -0.52 -0.99
CA LEU A 125 -4.02 0.12 -1.88
C LEU A 125 -4.64 -0.85 -2.88
N GLY A 126 -5.97 -0.86 -2.92
CA GLY A 126 -6.75 -1.47 -3.98
C GLY A 126 -7.44 -0.41 -4.84
N ASP A 127 -7.55 -0.69 -6.14
CA ASP A 127 -8.31 0.13 -7.09
C ASP A 127 -9.78 -0.28 -7.06
N LEU A 128 -10.66 0.60 -6.59
CA LEU A 128 -12.09 0.35 -6.50
C LEU A 128 -12.73 -0.03 -7.83
N THR A 129 -12.25 0.55 -8.93
CA THR A 129 -12.81 0.26 -10.26
C THR A 129 -12.49 -1.15 -10.73
N ALA A 130 -11.32 -1.70 -10.34
CA ALA A 130 -10.90 -3.06 -10.64
C ALA A 130 -11.51 -4.10 -9.69
N LEU A 131 -11.87 -3.68 -8.47
CA LEU A 131 -12.26 -4.58 -7.39
C LEU A 131 -13.78 -4.82 -7.27
N LYS A 132 -14.62 -4.15 -8.08
CA LYS A 132 -16.09 -4.34 -8.06
C LYS A 132 -16.51 -5.82 -8.04
N ASN A 133 -15.67 -6.71 -8.60
CA ASN A 133 -15.95 -8.15 -8.70
C ASN A 133 -14.95 -9.06 -7.97
N ASN A 134 -13.96 -8.51 -7.26
CA ASN A 134 -12.91 -9.31 -6.63
C ASN A 134 -12.41 -8.78 -5.27
N LEU A 135 -13.33 -8.36 -4.42
CA LEU A 135 -13.00 -7.89 -3.07
C LEU A 135 -12.29 -8.95 -2.23
N LEU A 136 -12.66 -10.23 -2.39
CA LEU A 136 -11.99 -11.33 -1.70
C LEU A 136 -10.51 -11.41 -2.09
N GLY A 137 -10.20 -11.34 -3.39
CA GLY A 137 -8.81 -11.36 -3.87
C GLY A 137 -7.98 -10.21 -3.29
N PHE A 138 -8.57 -9.02 -3.20
CA PHE A 138 -7.92 -7.88 -2.57
C PHE A 138 -7.58 -8.12 -1.09
N TYR A 139 -8.53 -8.60 -0.29
CA TYR A 139 -8.28 -8.91 1.11
C TYR A 139 -7.26 -10.03 1.30
N LEU A 140 -7.31 -11.06 0.46
CA LEU A 140 -6.32 -12.14 0.51
C LEU A 140 -4.91 -11.61 0.17
N TYR A 141 -4.81 -10.68 -0.77
CA TYR A 141 -3.53 -10.09 -1.14
C TYR A 141 -2.99 -9.16 -0.05
N ALA A 142 -3.84 -8.33 0.56
CA ALA A 142 -3.47 -7.53 1.72
C ALA A 142 -3.04 -8.40 2.92
N LEU A 143 -3.73 -9.52 3.14
CA LEU A 143 -3.37 -10.49 4.17
C LEU A 143 -2.03 -11.17 3.87
N THR A 144 -1.76 -11.49 2.60
CA THR A 144 -0.45 -12.00 2.18
C THR A 144 0.65 -11.00 2.50
N ALA A 145 0.44 -9.71 2.21
CA ALA A 145 1.41 -8.67 2.56
C ALA A 145 1.63 -8.59 4.08
N TYR A 146 0.57 -8.62 4.88
CA TYR A 146 0.65 -8.64 6.34
C TYR A 146 1.54 -9.77 6.87
N PHE A 147 1.29 -11.02 6.45
CA PHE A 147 2.07 -12.17 6.92
C PHE A 147 3.49 -12.21 6.36
N THR A 148 3.68 -11.80 5.10
CA THR A 148 5.01 -11.84 4.46
C THR A 148 5.93 -10.77 5.04
N LEU A 149 5.40 -9.58 5.32
CA LEU A 149 6.18 -8.44 5.80
C LEU A 149 6.22 -8.33 7.34
N GLU A 150 5.41 -9.15 8.03
CA GLU A 150 5.30 -9.13 9.50
C GLU A 150 5.06 -7.71 10.05
N THR A 151 4.12 -6.98 9.39
CA THR A 151 3.88 -5.57 9.65
C THR A 151 2.40 -5.27 9.54
N GLU A 152 1.88 -4.46 10.49
CA GLU A 152 0.49 -4.02 10.45
C GLU A 152 0.15 -3.46 9.07
N THR A 153 -0.90 -4.01 8.45
CA THR A 153 -1.27 -3.70 7.08
C THR A 153 -2.73 -3.27 7.01
N ILE A 154 -2.95 -2.04 6.62
CA ILE A 154 -4.28 -1.44 6.46
C ILE A 154 -4.70 -1.56 5.00
N ALA A 155 -5.78 -2.27 4.77
CA ALA A 155 -6.40 -2.38 3.44
C ALA A 155 -7.16 -1.09 3.11
N ILE A 156 -6.81 -0.43 2.01
CA ILE A 156 -7.35 0.87 1.60
C ILE A 156 -7.94 0.75 0.21
N LEU A 157 -9.15 1.22 0.02
CA LEU A 157 -9.82 1.25 -1.27
C LEU A 157 -9.72 2.65 -1.87
N ASN A 158 -8.92 2.76 -2.93
CA ASN A 158 -8.61 4.02 -3.60
C ASN A 158 -9.46 4.26 -4.85
N LYS A 159 -9.47 5.50 -5.32
CA LYS A 159 -10.16 6.02 -6.51
C LYS A 159 -11.68 6.17 -6.32
N VAL A 160 -12.10 6.53 -5.12
CA VAL A 160 -13.52 6.79 -4.83
C VAL A 160 -14.07 7.94 -5.69
N ASP A 161 -13.22 8.87 -6.12
CA ASP A 161 -13.55 9.97 -7.05
C ASP A 161 -14.02 9.54 -8.43
N LEU A 162 -13.82 8.28 -8.81
CA LEU A 162 -14.29 7.71 -10.08
C LEU A 162 -15.67 7.04 -9.97
N LEU A 163 -16.26 7.02 -8.78
CA LEU A 163 -17.56 6.42 -8.52
C LEU A 163 -18.64 7.50 -8.45
N THR A 164 -19.87 7.16 -8.86
CA THR A 164 -21.02 7.97 -8.52
C THR A 164 -21.32 7.87 -7.02
N PRO A 165 -22.08 8.81 -6.42
CA PRO A 165 -22.47 8.72 -5.01
C PRO A 165 -23.18 7.39 -4.67
N GLU A 166 -24.03 6.90 -5.57
CA GLU A 166 -24.76 5.63 -5.41
C GLU A 166 -23.82 4.43 -5.44
N GLU A 167 -22.82 4.43 -6.37
CA GLU A 167 -21.79 3.40 -6.45
C GLU A 167 -20.91 3.41 -5.21
N ALA A 168 -20.50 4.59 -4.72
CA ALA A 168 -19.69 4.73 -3.52
C ALA A 168 -20.42 4.17 -2.28
N GLU A 169 -21.71 4.47 -2.13
CA GLU A 169 -22.52 3.90 -1.04
C GLU A 169 -22.68 2.38 -1.20
N GLY A 170 -22.92 1.89 -2.41
CA GLY A 170 -22.92 0.45 -2.70
C GLY A 170 -21.61 -0.24 -2.28
N VAL A 171 -20.46 0.38 -2.55
CA VAL A 171 -19.14 -0.14 -2.09
C VAL A 171 -19.04 -0.13 -0.57
N ARG A 172 -19.49 0.95 0.10
CA ARG A 172 -19.53 1.01 1.58
C ARG A 172 -20.36 -0.11 2.17
N GLU A 173 -21.53 -0.38 1.58
CA GLU A 173 -22.38 -1.51 2.00
C GLU A 173 -21.70 -2.85 1.80
N ILE A 174 -21.01 -3.06 0.66
CA ILE A 174 -20.24 -4.27 0.36
C ILE A 174 -19.12 -4.48 1.40
N VAL A 175 -18.36 -3.44 1.69
CA VAL A 175 -17.29 -3.49 2.70
C VAL A 175 -17.88 -3.78 4.08
N ARG A 176 -19.00 -3.15 4.45
CA ARG A 176 -19.70 -3.39 5.73
C ARG A 176 -20.32 -4.78 5.83
N SER A 177 -20.82 -5.31 4.72
CA SER A 177 -21.56 -6.57 4.69
C SER A 177 -21.29 -7.38 3.42
N PRO A 178 -20.06 -7.91 3.24
CA PRO A 178 -19.66 -8.64 2.02
C PRO A 178 -20.52 -9.87 1.71
N LEU A 179 -21.18 -10.42 2.73
CA LEU A 179 -22.05 -11.61 2.60
C LEU A 179 -23.43 -11.31 1.99
N ARG A 180 -23.86 -10.05 1.89
CA ARG A 180 -25.17 -9.69 1.31
C ARG A 180 -25.20 -9.80 -0.21
N LEU A 181 -24.04 -9.83 -0.87
CA LEU A 181 -23.93 -9.81 -2.34
C LEU A 181 -24.07 -11.17 -3.00
N THR A 182 -24.03 -12.27 -2.26
CA THR A 182 -24.02 -13.59 -2.85
C THR A 182 -25.16 -14.42 -2.30
N LYS A 183 -26.24 -14.58 -3.09
CA LYS A 183 -26.91 -15.87 -3.08
C LYS A 183 -25.92 -16.82 -3.76
N PRO A 184 -25.32 -17.78 -3.02
CA PRO A 184 -24.29 -18.63 -3.61
C PRO A 184 -24.90 -19.39 -4.77
N SER A 185 -24.41 -19.14 -5.98
CA SER A 185 -24.85 -19.82 -7.20
C SER A 185 -24.00 -21.07 -7.50
N GLY A 186 -22.97 -21.33 -6.64
CA GLY A 186 -22.07 -22.46 -6.78
C GLY A 186 -21.00 -22.53 -5.70
N LEU A 187 -20.17 -23.56 -5.76
CA LEU A 187 -19.10 -23.84 -4.79
C LEU A 187 -18.14 -22.65 -4.61
N ARG A 188 -17.79 -21.94 -5.69
CA ARG A 188 -16.91 -20.77 -5.65
C ARG A 188 -17.51 -19.65 -4.80
N ASP A 189 -18.79 -19.38 -4.96
CA ASP A 189 -19.47 -18.29 -4.22
C ASP A 189 -19.61 -18.67 -2.73
N GLU A 190 -19.88 -19.95 -2.44
CA GLU A 190 -19.93 -20.44 -1.07
C GLU A 190 -18.57 -20.35 -0.37
N MET A 191 -17.49 -20.76 -1.04
CA MET A 191 -16.11 -20.61 -0.52
C MET A 191 -15.77 -19.13 -0.29
N SER A 192 -16.09 -18.25 -1.25
CA SER A 192 -15.85 -16.81 -1.14
C SER A 192 -16.57 -16.21 0.06
N ALA A 193 -17.82 -16.58 0.29
CA ALA A 193 -18.60 -16.11 1.43
C ALA A 193 -18.00 -16.57 2.77
N ARG A 194 -17.56 -17.81 2.87
CA ARG A 194 -16.92 -18.37 4.10
C ARG A 194 -15.59 -17.65 4.38
N LEU A 195 -14.75 -17.45 3.36
CA LEU A 195 -13.47 -16.74 3.47
C LEU A 195 -13.67 -15.29 3.86
N LEU A 196 -14.58 -14.55 3.22
CA LEU A 196 -14.90 -13.18 3.57
C LEU A 196 -15.39 -13.05 5.03
N LYS A 197 -16.18 -14.03 5.51
CA LYS A 197 -16.60 -14.06 6.91
C LYS A 197 -15.41 -14.21 7.89
N ALA A 198 -14.44 -15.05 7.55
CA ALA A 198 -13.24 -15.24 8.35
C ALA A 198 -12.36 -13.98 8.31
N LEU A 199 -12.14 -13.40 7.12
CA LEU A 199 -11.30 -12.21 6.92
C LEU A 199 -11.84 -10.95 7.62
N ARG A 200 -13.13 -10.83 7.88
CA ARG A 200 -13.72 -9.70 8.63
C ARG A 200 -13.14 -9.53 10.05
N ARG A 201 -12.53 -10.55 10.61
CA ARG A 201 -11.85 -10.45 11.91
C ARG A 201 -10.51 -9.71 11.80
N PHE A 202 -9.85 -9.84 10.64
CA PHE A 202 -8.54 -9.22 10.36
C PHE A 202 -8.71 -7.83 9.74
N PHE A 203 -9.70 -7.67 8.86
CA PHE A 203 -10.05 -6.41 8.23
C PHE A 203 -11.48 -6.01 8.62
N PRO A 204 -11.67 -5.47 9.84
CA PRO A 204 -13.00 -5.01 10.23
C PRO A 204 -13.44 -3.88 9.32
N PRO A 205 -14.71 -3.81 8.90
CA PRO A 205 -15.23 -2.82 7.94
C PRO A 205 -14.94 -1.36 8.31
N LYS A 206 -14.85 -1.07 9.61
CA LYS A 206 -14.48 0.26 10.12
C LYS A 206 -13.01 0.64 9.90
N ARG A 207 -12.17 -0.31 9.46
CA ARG A 207 -10.73 -0.11 9.20
C ARG A 207 -10.37 -0.36 7.73
N VAL A 208 -11.32 -0.20 6.82
CA VAL A 208 -11.09 -0.24 5.38
C VAL A 208 -11.52 1.10 4.81
N PRO A 209 -10.66 2.13 4.90
CA PRO A 209 -10.99 3.46 4.42
C PRO A 209 -11.18 3.47 2.90
N LEU A 210 -12.14 4.27 2.46
CA LEU A 210 -12.37 4.62 1.08
C LEU A 210 -11.72 5.97 0.83
N VAL A 211 -10.76 6.04 -0.09
CA VAL A 211 -10.00 7.25 -0.32
C VAL A 211 -9.95 7.64 -1.79
N SER A 212 -9.71 8.91 -2.04
CA SER A 212 -9.22 9.39 -3.32
C SER A 212 -7.83 10.00 -3.14
N ALA A 213 -6.83 9.29 -3.62
CA ALA A 213 -5.46 9.82 -3.69
C ALA A 213 -5.38 11.11 -4.52
N LYS A 214 -6.36 11.36 -5.42
CA LYS A 214 -6.41 12.54 -6.29
C LYS A 214 -7.01 13.76 -5.57
N THR A 215 -8.13 13.60 -4.87
CA THR A 215 -8.86 14.71 -4.25
C THR A 215 -8.51 14.93 -2.79
N GLY A 216 -7.94 13.92 -2.12
CA GLY A 216 -7.69 13.93 -0.68
C GLY A 216 -8.86 13.45 0.17
N GLU A 217 -9.96 13.02 -0.45
CA GLU A 217 -11.07 12.39 0.28
C GLU A 217 -10.57 11.18 1.09
N GLY A 218 -10.95 11.08 2.37
CA GLY A 218 -10.55 10.02 3.27
C GLY A 218 -9.17 10.19 3.93
N PHE A 219 -8.41 11.26 3.67
CA PHE A 219 -7.08 11.46 4.27
C PHE A 219 -7.12 11.70 5.78
N GLU A 220 -8.16 12.35 6.28
CA GLU A 220 -8.38 12.50 7.74
C GLU A 220 -8.54 11.14 8.43
N GLU A 221 -9.25 10.20 7.79
CA GLU A 221 -9.41 8.84 8.30
C GLU A 221 -8.06 8.10 8.30
N LEU A 222 -7.23 8.26 7.25
CA LEU A 222 -5.88 7.68 7.23
C LEU A 222 -5.00 8.23 8.35
N LEU A 223 -5.06 9.53 8.62
CA LEU A 223 -4.33 10.14 9.73
C LEU A 223 -4.80 9.61 11.08
N THR A 224 -6.10 9.47 11.28
CA THR A 224 -6.67 8.86 12.49
C THR A 224 -6.17 7.44 12.71
N ILE A 225 -6.11 6.63 11.65
CA ILE A 225 -5.56 5.26 11.69
C ILE A 225 -4.08 5.27 12.10
N LEU A 226 -3.28 6.21 11.58
CA LEU A 226 -1.87 6.32 11.98
C LEU A 226 -1.71 6.62 13.48
N TYR A 227 -2.59 7.44 14.05
CA TYR A 227 -2.60 7.69 15.49
C TYR A 227 -2.98 6.44 16.29
N GLU A 228 -4.01 5.70 15.85
CA GLU A 228 -4.43 4.47 16.53
C GLU A 228 -3.29 3.44 16.55
N ILE A 229 -2.58 3.26 15.43
CA ILE A 229 -1.44 2.34 15.35
C ILE A 229 -0.32 2.79 16.28
N LYS A 230 0.01 4.08 16.30
CA LYS A 230 1.06 4.62 17.15
C LYS A 230 0.73 4.44 18.64
N CYS A 231 -0.51 4.68 19.05
CA CYS A 231 -0.94 4.46 20.43
C CYS A 231 -0.88 2.99 20.81
N ALA A 232 -1.35 2.08 19.95
CA ALA A 232 -1.29 0.64 20.20
C ALA A 232 0.15 0.10 20.33
N CYS A 233 1.11 0.67 19.59
CA CYS A 233 2.53 0.33 19.74
C CYS A 233 3.16 0.91 21.01
N GLY A 234 2.67 2.05 21.51
CA GLY A 234 3.15 2.69 22.73
C GLY A 234 2.73 1.98 24.02
N ASP A 235 1.60 1.29 24.02
CA ASP A 235 1.09 0.54 25.17
C ASP A 235 1.79 -0.85 25.37
N LEU A 236 2.66 -1.25 24.44
CA LEU A 236 3.41 -2.51 24.45
C LEU A 236 4.89 -2.34 24.84
N THR A 237 5.35 -1.14 25.16
CA THR A 237 6.70 -0.81 25.64
C THR A 237 6.70 -0.33 27.07
#